data_4524fdaf8e28c8a8e5ee826e17a1bc86
#
_entry.id   4524fdaf8e28c8a8e5ee826e17a1bc86
#
_cell.length_a   1.000
_cell.length_b   1.000
_cell.length_c   1.000
_cell.angle_alpha   90.00
_cell.angle_beta   90.00
_cell.angle_gamma   90.00
#
_symmetry.space_group_name_H-M   'P 1'
#
loop_
_entity.id
_entity.type
_entity.pdbx_description
1 polymer ?
#
loop_
_entity_poly.entity_id
_entity_poly.type
_entity_poly.pdbx_seq_one_letter_code
_entity_poly.pdbx_strand_id
1 'polypeptide(L)'
;MARATSPRSTTPAVAAPEAVDAAAAPAGLRFSKMHGAGNDFVVLDLRNGAPPPDPARCRLIADRHRGVGCDQILTIAAPRTPGAVAAYGIWNADGSPSRQCGNGARCVAAWLVRDGAASGEFVLDSPADSHRVRALEDGGFEVAMGVPRFAPDAIPLAGVPAEAPLYPVEVDGRVLALGAVSMGNPHAVLEVDDLDAAPVARVGAALQRHGAFPAQCNAGFAQVLDRGRIRLRVYERGVGETLACGSGACAAVAVLARRGRVDAGAGVEVALPGGTLRIQQSADGVLHMAGPAAFVYEGEFTA
;
A
#
# COMPACT_ATOMS: atom_id res chain seq x y z
N MET A 1 91.38 -7.41 -35.16
CA MET A 1 90.48 -6.90 -34.13
C MET A 1 89.26 -6.27 -34.81
N ALA A 2 88.12 -7.00 -34.95
CA ALA A 2 86.93 -6.50 -35.57
C ALA A 2 85.86 -6.40 -34.46
N ARG A 3 85.33 -5.20 -34.29
CA ARG A 3 84.20 -4.93 -33.32
C ARG A 3 82.88 -5.25 -34.02
N ALA A 4 82.16 -6.17 -33.44
CA ALA A 4 80.73 -6.47 -33.81
C ALA A 4 79.86 -5.41 -33.30
N THR A 5 78.97 -4.82 -34.17
CA THR A 5 77.86 -3.92 -33.84
C THR A 5 76.60 -4.72 -33.79
N SER A 6 75.98 -4.77 -32.60
CA SER A 6 74.58 -5.34 -32.39
C SER A 6 73.52 -4.46 -33.03
N PRO A 7 72.48 -5.05 -33.62
CA PRO A 7 71.36 -4.28 -34.12
C PRO A 7 70.38 -3.88 -32.96
N ARG A 8 69.97 -2.63 -32.97
CA ARG A 8 68.89 -2.10 -32.06
C ARG A 8 67.52 -2.66 -32.46
N SER A 9 66.90 -3.35 -31.53
CA SER A 9 65.51 -3.78 -31.63
C SER A 9 64.58 -2.54 -31.49
N THR A 10 63.78 -2.24 -32.49
CA THR A 10 62.73 -1.27 -32.46
C THR A 10 61.45 -2.00 -32.10
N THR A 11 60.98 -1.81 -30.85
CA THR A 11 59.62 -2.26 -30.39
C THR A 11 58.57 -1.34 -31.03
N PRO A 12 57.51 -1.87 -31.67
CA PRO A 12 56.44 -1.02 -32.19
C PRO A 12 55.63 -0.41 -31.03
N ALA A 13 55.33 0.88 -31.14
CA ALA A 13 54.49 1.59 -30.21
C ALA A 13 53.08 1.00 -30.23
N VAL A 14 52.60 0.55 -29.05
CA VAL A 14 51.19 0.16 -28.84
C VAL A 14 50.35 1.42 -28.95
N ALA A 15 49.44 1.46 -29.94
CA ALA A 15 48.44 2.54 -30.07
C ALA A 15 47.57 2.60 -28.81
N ALA A 16 47.41 3.79 -28.27
CA ALA A 16 46.45 4.03 -27.16
C ALA A 16 45.04 3.63 -27.62
N PRO A 17 44.24 2.98 -26.77
CA PRO A 17 42.86 2.68 -27.11
C PRO A 17 42.08 4.00 -27.34
N GLU A 18 41.38 4.08 -28.47
CA GLU A 18 40.47 5.15 -28.79
C GLU A 18 39.45 5.28 -27.61
N ALA A 19 39.25 6.50 -27.15
CA ALA A 19 38.25 6.81 -26.15
C ALA A 19 36.87 6.38 -26.70
N VAL A 20 36.31 5.30 -26.16
CA VAL A 20 34.94 4.91 -26.38
C VAL A 20 34.10 6.07 -25.84
N ASP A 21 33.37 6.71 -26.72
CA ASP A 21 32.39 7.73 -26.38
C ASP A 21 31.53 7.19 -25.24
N ALA A 22 31.65 7.76 -24.04
CA ALA A 22 30.84 7.38 -22.89
C ALA A 22 29.41 7.80 -23.24
N ALA A 23 28.66 6.87 -23.82
CA ALA A 23 27.20 7.02 -23.93
C ALA A 23 26.73 7.46 -22.56
N ALA A 24 26.07 8.65 -22.50
CA ALA A 24 25.56 9.21 -21.26
C ALA A 24 24.81 8.12 -20.51
N ALA A 25 25.29 7.77 -19.30
CA ALA A 25 24.62 6.79 -18.47
C ALA A 25 23.14 7.17 -18.39
N PRO A 26 22.21 6.23 -18.50
CA PRO A 26 20.78 6.55 -18.44
C PRO A 26 20.55 7.34 -17.16
N ALA A 27 19.90 8.51 -17.30
CA ALA A 27 19.61 9.40 -16.17
C ALA A 27 18.94 8.57 -15.08
N GLY A 28 19.52 8.56 -13.87
CA GLY A 28 19.03 7.74 -12.77
C GLY A 28 17.58 8.14 -12.41
N LEU A 29 16.83 7.18 -11.96
CA LEU A 29 15.44 7.36 -11.57
C LEU A 29 15.38 7.94 -10.15
N ARG A 30 15.04 9.23 -10.02
CA ARG A 30 14.88 9.86 -8.71
C ARG A 30 13.67 9.29 -7.98
N PHE A 31 13.81 9.05 -6.69
CA PHE A 31 12.75 8.52 -5.85
C PHE A 31 12.73 9.15 -4.46
N SER A 32 11.56 9.10 -3.82
CA SER A 32 11.41 9.33 -2.38
C SER A 32 11.01 8.01 -1.71
N LYS A 33 11.74 7.60 -0.68
CA LYS A 33 11.36 6.50 0.20
C LYS A 33 10.43 7.04 1.27
N MET A 34 9.24 6.44 1.38
CA MET A 34 8.19 6.88 2.30
C MET A 34 7.52 5.70 2.99
N HIS A 35 6.79 5.94 4.07
CA HIS A 35 5.86 4.97 4.65
C HIS A 35 4.62 5.64 5.23
N GLY A 36 3.50 4.87 5.26
CA GLY A 36 2.28 5.21 5.98
C GLY A 36 1.97 4.10 6.98
N ALA A 37 2.13 4.38 8.28
CA ALA A 37 1.94 3.38 9.35
C ALA A 37 2.75 2.08 9.11
N GLY A 38 4.02 2.20 8.70
CA GLY A 38 4.93 1.06 8.49
C GLY A 38 4.84 0.37 7.12
N ASN A 39 3.75 0.55 6.37
CA ASN A 39 3.69 0.12 4.97
C ASN A 39 4.55 1.06 4.12
N ASP A 40 5.58 0.54 3.47
CA ASP A 40 6.65 1.34 2.88
C ASP A 40 6.60 1.39 1.34
N PHE A 41 6.98 2.54 0.80
CA PHE A 41 6.83 2.87 -0.61
C PHE A 41 8.10 3.48 -1.20
N VAL A 42 8.32 3.21 -2.48
CA VAL A 42 9.14 4.03 -3.37
C VAL A 42 8.22 4.90 -4.21
N VAL A 43 8.33 6.22 -4.07
CA VAL A 43 7.52 7.20 -4.79
C VAL A 43 8.34 7.78 -5.94
N LEU A 44 7.79 7.74 -7.16
CA LEU A 44 8.40 8.22 -8.40
C LEU A 44 7.55 9.36 -8.98
N ASP A 45 8.15 10.53 -9.18
CA ASP A 45 7.48 11.62 -9.91
C ASP A 45 7.65 11.45 -11.41
N LEU A 46 6.57 11.13 -12.09
CA LEU A 46 6.51 10.95 -13.55
C LEU A 46 5.66 12.02 -14.23
N ARG A 47 5.42 13.16 -13.58
CA ARG A 47 4.64 14.28 -14.17
C ARG A 47 5.33 14.91 -15.39
N ASN A 48 6.62 14.63 -15.59
CA ASN A 48 7.37 14.99 -16.79
C ASN A 48 7.02 14.14 -18.03
N GLY A 49 6.08 13.18 -17.90
CA GLY A 49 5.66 12.28 -18.98
C GLY A 49 6.51 11.02 -19.14
N ALA A 50 7.42 10.73 -18.22
CA ALA A 50 8.14 9.47 -18.22
C ALA A 50 7.17 8.28 -18.04
N PRO A 51 7.40 7.13 -18.71
CA PRO A 51 6.55 5.95 -18.56
C PRO A 51 6.70 5.34 -17.17
N PRO A 52 5.65 4.68 -16.63
CA PRO A 52 5.77 3.93 -15.39
C PRO A 52 6.78 2.78 -15.55
N PRO A 53 7.39 2.32 -14.44
CA PRO A 53 8.32 1.21 -14.48
C PRO A 53 7.62 -0.08 -14.95
N ASP A 54 8.27 -0.84 -15.79
CA ASP A 54 7.82 -2.17 -16.19
C ASP A 54 7.92 -3.17 -15.01
N PRO A 55 7.30 -4.36 -15.11
CA PRO A 55 7.34 -5.34 -14.03
C PRO A 55 8.75 -5.81 -13.62
N ALA A 56 9.72 -5.85 -14.54
CA ALA A 56 11.09 -6.22 -14.22
C ALA A 56 11.77 -5.14 -13.38
N ARG A 57 11.59 -3.89 -13.76
CA ARG A 57 12.10 -2.73 -13.02
C ARG A 57 11.41 -2.56 -11.66
N CYS A 58 10.09 -2.83 -11.58
CA CYS A 58 9.39 -2.87 -10.30
C CYS A 58 10.00 -3.88 -9.33
N ARG A 59 10.24 -5.13 -9.78
CA ARG A 59 10.87 -6.16 -8.96
C ARG A 59 12.26 -5.75 -8.47
N LEU A 60 13.05 -5.12 -9.34
CA LEU A 60 14.38 -4.67 -8.99
C LEU A 60 14.34 -3.53 -7.96
N ILE A 61 13.50 -2.52 -8.16
CA ILE A 61 13.31 -1.41 -7.20
C ILE A 61 12.84 -1.94 -5.84
N ALA A 62 11.91 -2.89 -5.83
CA ALA A 62 11.31 -3.43 -4.62
C ALA A 62 12.20 -4.43 -3.86
N ASP A 63 13.25 -4.96 -4.51
CA ASP A 63 14.18 -5.90 -3.87
C ASP A 63 14.94 -5.23 -2.72
N ARG A 64 14.76 -5.75 -1.48
CA ARG A 64 15.34 -5.16 -0.25
C ARG A 64 16.85 -5.37 -0.12
N HIS A 65 17.45 -6.20 -0.96
CA HIS A 65 18.88 -6.51 -0.93
C HIS A 65 19.67 -5.91 -2.11
N ARG A 66 19.02 -5.73 -3.26
CA ARG A 66 19.67 -5.28 -4.50
C ARG A 66 19.08 -3.99 -5.06
N GLY A 67 17.92 -3.57 -4.58
CA GLY A 67 17.22 -2.36 -4.95
C GLY A 67 17.07 -1.39 -3.79
N VAL A 68 16.04 -0.57 -3.86
CA VAL A 68 15.66 0.35 -2.77
C VAL A 68 14.94 -0.40 -1.65
N GLY A 69 14.17 -1.42 -2.01
CA GLY A 69 13.33 -2.19 -1.10
C GLY A 69 12.03 -1.45 -0.74
N CYS A 70 10.88 -2.06 -1.00
CA CYS A 70 9.57 -1.53 -0.60
C CYS A 70 8.49 -2.60 -0.73
N ASP A 71 7.35 -2.36 -0.08
CA ASP A 71 6.14 -3.16 -0.26
C ASP A 71 5.49 -2.85 -1.61
N GLN A 72 5.43 -1.57 -1.99
CA GLN A 72 4.83 -1.11 -3.25
C GLN A 72 5.58 0.11 -3.82
N ILE A 73 5.45 0.31 -5.14
CA ILE A 73 5.93 1.49 -5.83
C ILE A 73 4.72 2.37 -6.16
N LEU A 74 4.84 3.67 -5.90
CA LEU A 74 3.86 4.69 -6.26
C LEU A 74 4.42 5.56 -7.36
N THR A 75 3.64 5.83 -8.40
CA THR A 75 4.01 6.74 -9.48
C THR A 75 3.05 7.94 -9.47
N ILE A 76 3.57 9.15 -9.53
CA ILE A 76 2.78 10.38 -9.62
C ILE A 76 2.79 10.84 -11.09
N ALA A 77 1.62 11.11 -11.64
CA ALA A 77 1.44 11.53 -13.03
C ALA A 77 0.50 12.74 -13.13
N ALA A 78 0.37 13.30 -14.31
CA ALA A 78 -0.62 14.35 -14.59
C ALA A 78 -2.04 13.87 -14.24
N PRO A 79 -2.94 14.77 -13.76
CA PRO A 79 -4.31 14.39 -13.42
C PRO A 79 -5.07 13.92 -14.65
N ARG A 80 -6.04 13.01 -14.44
CA ARG A 80 -6.92 12.46 -15.49
C ARG A 80 -8.30 13.11 -15.49
N THR A 81 -8.78 13.50 -14.29
CA THR A 81 -10.11 14.10 -14.12
C THR A 81 -10.01 15.58 -13.85
N PRO A 82 -10.98 16.40 -14.35
CA PRO A 82 -11.03 17.83 -14.02
C PRO A 82 -11.09 18.05 -12.51
N GLY A 83 -10.26 18.96 -12.01
CA GLY A 83 -10.18 19.30 -10.59
C GLY A 83 -9.29 18.40 -9.72
N ALA A 84 -8.77 17.30 -10.26
CA ALA A 84 -7.72 16.53 -9.57
C ALA A 84 -6.37 17.25 -9.69
N VAL A 85 -5.55 17.15 -8.64
CA VAL A 85 -4.20 17.74 -8.62
C VAL A 85 -3.19 16.85 -9.33
N ALA A 86 -3.32 15.54 -9.15
CA ALA A 86 -2.47 14.55 -9.78
C ALA A 86 -3.20 13.20 -9.91
N ALA A 87 -2.71 12.36 -10.80
CA ALA A 87 -3.02 10.93 -10.79
C ALA A 87 -1.85 10.16 -10.17
N TYR A 88 -2.14 9.00 -9.57
CA TYR A 88 -1.10 8.10 -9.11
C TYR A 88 -1.36 6.65 -9.53
N GLY A 89 -0.27 5.91 -9.74
CA GLY A 89 -0.27 4.47 -10.00
C GLY A 89 0.27 3.72 -8.79
N ILE A 90 -0.11 2.44 -8.67
CA ILE A 90 0.31 1.56 -7.57
C ILE A 90 0.79 0.24 -8.16
N TRP A 91 2.01 -0.16 -7.83
CA TRP A 91 2.64 -1.38 -8.31
C TRP A 91 3.12 -2.22 -7.12
N ASN A 92 2.73 -3.48 -7.08
CA ASN A 92 3.23 -4.41 -6.08
C ASN A 92 4.71 -4.74 -6.32
N ALA A 93 5.37 -5.33 -5.35
CA ALA A 93 6.78 -5.72 -5.44
C ALA A 93 7.07 -6.70 -6.60
N ASP A 94 6.08 -7.48 -7.04
CA ASP A 94 6.18 -8.39 -8.20
C ASP A 94 5.99 -7.70 -9.55
N GLY A 95 5.63 -6.40 -9.54
CA GLY A 95 5.35 -5.59 -10.71
C GLY A 95 3.89 -5.67 -11.19
N SER A 96 3.01 -6.37 -10.51
CA SER A 96 1.59 -6.35 -10.81
C SER A 96 0.94 -5.04 -10.36
N PRO A 97 -0.04 -4.49 -11.12
CA PRO A 97 -0.73 -3.28 -10.71
C PRO A 97 -1.68 -3.55 -9.54
N SER A 98 -1.80 -2.58 -8.64
CA SER A 98 -2.82 -2.54 -7.58
C SER A 98 -3.83 -1.43 -7.85
N ARG A 99 -5.07 -1.61 -7.40
CA ARG A 99 -6.14 -0.66 -7.67
C ARG A 99 -6.31 0.39 -6.59
N GLN A 100 -6.01 0.05 -5.34
CA GLN A 100 -6.26 0.90 -4.19
C GLN A 100 -5.25 0.63 -3.07
N CYS A 101 -4.70 1.69 -2.49
CA CYS A 101 -3.88 1.66 -1.30
C CYS A 101 -4.02 2.99 -0.55
N GLY A 102 -4.79 3.00 0.54
CA GLY A 102 -5.02 4.21 1.33
C GLY A 102 -3.76 4.74 2.01
N ASN A 103 -2.82 3.86 2.42
CA ASN A 103 -1.51 4.27 2.94
C ASN A 103 -0.69 4.97 1.86
N GLY A 104 -0.70 4.42 0.63
CA GLY A 104 -0.06 5.02 -0.53
C GLY A 104 -0.67 6.38 -0.90
N ALA A 105 -2.00 6.51 -0.85
CA ALA A 105 -2.67 7.80 -1.12
C ALA A 105 -2.19 8.90 -0.16
N ARG A 106 -1.99 8.59 1.15
CA ARG A 106 -1.45 9.56 2.11
C ARG A 106 0.01 9.93 1.81
N CYS A 107 0.84 8.96 1.38
CA CYS A 107 2.21 9.24 0.98
C CYS A 107 2.28 10.13 -0.27
N VAL A 108 1.44 9.87 -1.28
CA VAL A 108 1.34 10.74 -2.48
C VAL A 108 0.87 12.14 -2.09
N ALA A 109 -0.12 12.24 -1.19
CA ALA A 109 -0.60 13.52 -0.70
C ALA A 109 0.49 14.32 0.02
N ALA A 110 1.22 13.68 0.92
CA ALA A 110 2.35 14.29 1.63
C ALA A 110 3.44 14.75 0.66
N TRP A 111 3.70 13.96 -0.37
CA TRP A 111 4.68 14.29 -1.40
C TRP A 111 4.26 15.55 -2.18
N LEU A 112 3.00 15.62 -2.63
CA LEU A 112 2.46 16.76 -3.38
C LEU A 112 2.38 18.05 -2.54
N VAL A 113 2.04 17.94 -1.26
CA VAL A 113 2.03 19.09 -0.35
C VAL A 113 3.45 19.63 -0.14
N ARG A 114 4.43 18.76 0.08
CA ARG A 114 5.85 19.15 0.20
C ARG A 114 6.39 19.80 -1.08
N ASP A 115 5.98 19.28 -2.26
CA ASP A 115 6.35 19.83 -3.57
C ASP A 115 5.67 21.17 -3.87
N GLY A 116 4.68 21.58 -3.07
CA GLY A 116 3.90 22.82 -3.29
C GLY A 116 2.80 22.68 -4.33
N ALA A 117 2.55 21.48 -4.85
CA ALA A 117 1.52 21.21 -5.85
C ALA A 117 0.11 21.10 -5.26
N ALA A 118 -0.01 20.87 -3.95
CA ALA A 118 -1.29 20.72 -3.24
C ALA A 118 -1.26 21.39 -1.86
N SER A 119 -2.43 21.79 -1.36
CA SER A 119 -2.61 22.29 0.01
C SER A 119 -4.05 22.12 0.46
N GLY A 120 -4.28 22.02 1.78
CA GLY A 120 -5.63 21.90 2.35
C GLY A 120 -6.36 20.65 1.87
N GLU A 121 -7.50 20.82 1.22
CA GLU A 121 -8.31 19.74 0.63
C GLU A 121 -8.13 19.72 -0.89
N PHE A 122 -7.92 18.53 -1.46
CA PHE A 122 -7.71 18.32 -2.89
C PHE A 122 -8.14 16.91 -3.32
N VAL A 123 -8.17 16.68 -4.64
CA VAL A 123 -8.57 15.40 -5.24
C VAL A 123 -7.36 14.73 -5.88
N LEU A 124 -7.21 13.43 -5.65
CA LEU A 124 -6.25 12.55 -6.31
C LEU A 124 -6.97 11.48 -7.13
N ASP A 125 -6.50 11.25 -8.35
CA ASP A 125 -6.94 10.13 -9.19
C ASP A 125 -6.13 8.88 -8.88
N SER A 126 -6.76 7.87 -8.25
CA SER A 126 -6.20 6.52 -8.09
C SER A 126 -6.48 5.64 -9.31
N PRO A 127 -5.87 4.46 -9.45
CA PRO A 127 -6.22 3.52 -10.51
C PRO A 127 -7.69 3.08 -10.50
N ALA A 128 -8.37 3.14 -9.36
CA ALA A 128 -9.76 2.70 -9.20
C ALA A 128 -10.76 3.84 -9.34
N ASP A 129 -10.46 5.00 -8.75
CA ASP A 129 -11.40 6.11 -8.62
C ASP A 129 -10.66 7.40 -8.20
N SER A 130 -11.39 8.53 -8.09
CA SER A 130 -10.86 9.77 -7.54
C SER A 130 -11.20 9.86 -6.05
N HIS A 131 -10.22 10.26 -5.24
CA HIS A 131 -10.34 10.35 -3.78
C HIS A 131 -10.15 11.79 -3.32
N ARG A 132 -11.01 12.25 -2.40
CA ARG A 132 -10.73 13.44 -1.61
C ARG A 132 -9.66 13.15 -0.59
N VAL A 133 -8.72 14.07 -0.48
CA VAL A 133 -7.64 14.03 0.50
C VAL A 133 -7.61 15.38 1.21
N ARG A 134 -7.42 15.36 2.52
CA ARG A 134 -7.28 16.55 3.34
C ARG A 134 -5.99 16.48 4.15
N ALA A 135 -5.16 17.51 4.04
CA ALA A 135 -4.04 17.71 4.94
C ALA A 135 -4.55 18.14 6.32
N LEU A 136 -4.05 17.53 7.39
CA LEU A 136 -4.45 17.78 8.78
C LEU A 136 -3.44 18.70 9.47
N GLU A 137 -3.89 19.40 10.51
CA GLU A 137 -3.04 20.33 11.30
C GLU A 137 -1.88 19.63 12.01
N ASP A 138 -2.04 18.35 12.36
CA ASP A 138 -1.01 17.52 12.99
C ASP A 138 0.04 16.99 12.00
N GLY A 139 -0.05 17.36 10.72
CA GLY A 139 0.83 16.89 9.65
C GLY A 139 0.42 15.56 9.05
N GLY A 140 -0.66 14.95 9.52
CA GLY A 140 -1.27 13.76 8.93
C GLY A 140 -2.11 14.07 7.69
N PHE A 141 -2.65 13.01 7.10
CA PHE A 141 -3.54 13.11 5.93
C PHE A 141 -4.76 12.23 6.12
N GLU A 142 -5.93 12.77 5.75
CA GLU A 142 -7.19 12.04 5.70
C GLU A 142 -7.56 11.74 4.25
N VAL A 143 -7.99 10.50 4.01
CA VAL A 143 -8.41 10.01 2.68
C VAL A 143 -9.83 9.46 2.79
N ALA A 144 -10.71 9.84 1.88
CA ALA A 144 -12.03 9.24 1.73
C ALA A 144 -11.89 7.82 1.14
N MET A 145 -12.32 6.82 1.89
CA MET A 145 -12.17 5.40 1.55
C MET A 145 -13.43 4.79 0.91
N GLY A 146 -14.51 5.58 0.77
CA GLY A 146 -15.78 5.16 0.24
C GLY A 146 -16.73 4.55 1.28
N VAL A 147 -17.88 4.07 0.81
CA VAL A 147 -18.94 3.49 1.64
C VAL A 147 -18.74 1.97 1.75
N PRO A 148 -18.73 1.39 2.97
CA PRO A 148 -18.65 -0.04 3.16
C PRO A 148 -19.89 -0.76 2.61
N ARG A 149 -19.70 -1.85 1.88
CA ARG A 149 -20.78 -2.64 1.30
C ARG A 149 -20.87 -4.00 1.99
N PHE A 150 -22.06 -4.31 2.53
CA PHE A 150 -22.29 -5.53 3.32
C PHE A 150 -23.08 -6.61 2.59
N ALA A 151 -23.65 -6.31 1.43
CA ALA A 151 -24.36 -7.30 0.62
C ALA A 151 -23.42 -8.45 0.20
N PRO A 152 -23.81 -9.73 0.36
CA PRO A 152 -22.94 -10.87 0.09
C PRO A 152 -22.35 -10.91 -1.32
N ASP A 153 -23.10 -10.49 -2.33
CA ASP A 153 -22.64 -10.36 -3.72
C ASP A 153 -21.59 -9.26 -3.91
N ALA A 154 -21.70 -8.16 -3.16
CA ALA A 154 -20.70 -7.08 -3.18
C ALA A 154 -19.39 -7.47 -2.47
N ILE A 155 -19.42 -8.48 -1.59
CA ILE A 155 -18.25 -9.01 -0.85
C ILE A 155 -17.59 -10.18 -1.62
N PRO A 156 -18.15 -10.78 -2.62
CA PRO A 156 -18.19 -12.16 -3.10
C PRO A 156 -18.14 -13.20 -1.95
N LEU A 157 -19.20 -13.19 -1.12
CA LEU A 157 -19.37 -14.16 -0.02
C LEU A 157 -20.33 -15.28 -0.44
N ALA A 158 -19.82 -16.48 -0.62
CA ALA A 158 -20.58 -17.63 -1.11
C ALA A 158 -21.29 -18.39 0.03
N GLY A 159 -22.40 -19.07 -0.33
CA GLY A 159 -23.10 -19.98 0.58
C GLY A 159 -23.97 -19.28 1.64
N VAL A 160 -24.19 -17.97 1.53
CA VAL A 160 -25.03 -17.20 2.45
C VAL A 160 -26.24 -16.63 1.70
N PRO A 161 -27.48 -16.82 2.23
CA PRO A 161 -28.69 -16.40 1.52
C PRO A 161 -29.01 -14.91 1.68
N ALA A 162 -28.47 -14.26 2.71
CA ALA A 162 -28.80 -12.88 3.04
C ALA A 162 -27.68 -12.22 3.84
N GLU A 163 -27.77 -10.90 3.91
CA GLU A 163 -26.91 -10.06 4.71
C GLU A 163 -27.13 -10.29 6.21
N ALA A 164 -26.06 -10.48 6.97
CA ALA A 164 -26.08 -10.70 8.41
C ALA A 164 -24.95 -9.92 9.11
N PRO A 165 -25.11 -9.60 10.42
CA PRO A 165 -24.03 -8.98 11.19
C PRO A 165 -22.80 -9.88 11.36
N LEU A 166 -23.02 -11.20 11.42
CA LEU A 166 -21.98 -12.23 11.54
C LEU A 166 -22.38 -13.44 10.72
N TYR A 167 -21.38 -14.09 10.17
CA TYR A 167 -21.48 -15.33 9.40
C TYR A 167 -20.69 -16.44 10.10
N PRO A 168 -21.29 -17.63 10.32
CA PRO A 168 -20.57 -18.79 10.80
C PRO A 168 -19.73 -19.38 9.67
N VAL A 169 -18.42 -19.49 9.87
CA VAL A 169 -17.48 -20.09 8.91
C VAL A 169 -16.66 -21.15 9.64
N GLU A 170 -16.63 -22.37 9.15
CA GLU A 170 -15.86 -23.45 9.75
C GLU A 170 -14.41 -23.41 9.26
N VAL A 171 -13.47 -23.25 10.20
CA VAL A 171 -12.03 -23.25 9.92
C VAL A 171 -11.36 -24.24 10.87
N ASP A 172 -10.66 -25.23 10.34
CA ASP A 172 -9.94 -26.27 11.11
C ASP A 172 -10.84 -26.98 12.14
N GLY A 173 -12.09 -27.30 11.79
CA GLY A 173 -13.06 -27.96 12.66
C GLY A 173 -13.66 -27.06 13.76
N ARG A 174 -13.46 -25.75 13.67
CA ARG A 174 -14.05 -24.76 14.58
C ARG A 174 -14.92 -23.78 13.81
N VAL A 175 -16.11 -23.51 14.34
CA VAL A 175 -16.99 -22.49 13.78
C VAL A 175 -16.55 -21.13 14.32
N LEU A 176 -16.12 -20.25 13.41
CA LEU A 176 -15.77 -18.85 13.69
C LEU A 176 -16.95 -17.96 13.31
N ALA A 177 -17.35 -17.04 14.18
CA ALA A 177 -18.32 -16.00 13.87
C ALA A 177 -17.57 -14.76 13.38
N LEU A 178 -17.63 -14.46 12.07
CA LEU A 178 -16.96 -13.33 11.47
C LEU A 178 -17.92 -12.37 10.80
N GLY A 179 -17.62 -11.08 10.85
CA GLY A 179 -18.25 -10.09 9.99
C GLY A 179 -17.60 -10.05 8.62
N ALA A 180 -18.38 -9.75 7.60
CA ALA A 180 -17.85 -9.60 6.25
C ALA A 180 -18.28 -8.27 5.64
N VAL A 181 -17.38 -7.62 4.90
CA VAL A 181 -17.62 -6.33 4.25
C VAL A 181 -16.69 -6.14 3.04
N SER A 182 -17.17 -5.39 2.06
CA SER A 182 -16.34 -4.94 0.92
C SER A 182 -16.00 -3.46 1.10
N MET A 183 -14.69 -3.17 1.04
CA MET A 183 -14.12 -1.82 0.89
C MET A 183 -13.58 -1.59 -0.53
N GLY A 184 -14.22 -2.21 -1.55
CA GLY A 184 -13.69 -2.36 -2.90
C GLY A 184 -12.88 -3.67 -3.08
N ASN A 185 -12.58 -4.34 -1.97
CA ASN A 185 -12.01 -5.67 -1.87
C ASN A 185 -12.64 -6.41 -0.67
N PRO A 186 -12.68 -7.76 -0.68
CA PRO A 186 -13.32 -8.55 0.38
C PRO A 186 -12.54 -8.51 1.69
N HIS A 187 -13.25 -8.32 2.80
CA HIS A 187 -12.71 -8.40 4.16
C HIS A 187 -13.56 -9.34 5.03
N ALA A 188 -12.89 -10.21 5.78
CA ALA A 188 -13.44 -10.95 6.90
C ALA A 188 -12.88 -10.35 8.19
N VAL A 189 -13.73 -10.08 9.18
CA VAL A 189 -13.35 -9.46 10.45
C VAL A 189 -13.76 -10.37 11.61
N LEU A 190 -12.78 -10.80 12.40
CA LEU A 190 -12.97 -11.57 13.62
C LEU A 190 -12.73 -10.67 14.83
N GLU A 191 -13.70 -10.59 15.73
CA GLU A 191 -13.48 -9.99 17.05
C GLU A 191 -12.82 -11.03 17.96
N VAL A 192 -11.73 -10.63 18.63
CA VAL A 192 -10.95 -11.48 19.52
C VAL A 192 -10.75 -10.80 20.88
N ASP A 193 -10.71 -11.60 21.95
CA ASP A 193 -10.48 -11.07 23.30
C ASP A 193 -9.01 -10.72 23.55
N ASP A 194 -8.09 -11.47 22.93
CA ASP A 194 -6.65 -11.26 23.03
C ASP A 194 -6.01 -11.32 21.64
N LEU A 195 -5.57 -10.15 21.15
CA LEU A 195 -4.97 -10.02 19.83
C LEU A 195 -3.57 -10.65 19.75
N ASP A 196 -2.83 -10.67 20.87
CA ASP A 196 -1.47 -11.21 20.89
C ASP A 196 -1.48 -12.74 20.80
N ALA A 197 -2.50 -13.39 21.38
CA ALA A 197 -2.73 -14.82 21.30
C ALA A 197 -3.48 -15.26 20.02
N ALA A 198 -4.00 -14.32 19.21
CA ALA A 198 -4.78 -14.63 18.02
C ALA A 198 -3.94 -15.38 16.97
N PRO A 199 -4.44 -16.49 16.40
CA PRO A 199 -3.71 -17.31 15.41
C PRO A 199 -3.81 -16.71 13.99
N VAL A 200 -3.36 -15.44 13.82
CA VAL A 200 -3.56 -14.61 12.62
C VAL A 200 -3.07 -15.32 11.35
N ALA A 201 -1.83 -15.79 11.35
CA ALA A 201 -1.26 -16.43 10.16
C ALA A 201 -1.99 -17.72 9.77
N ARG A 202 -2.33 -18.57 10.77
CA ARG A 202 -2.99 -19.86 10.51
C ARG A 202 -4.42 -19.67 10.01
N VAL A 203 -5.22 -18.90 10.75
CA VAL A 203 -6.65 -18.70 10.40
C VAL A 203 -6.78 -17.78 9.18
N GLY A 204 -5.94 -16.75 9.03
CA GLY A 204 -5.91 -15.89 7.86
C GLY A 204 -5.62 -16.66 6.57
N ALA A 205 -4.59 -17.52 6.58
CA ALA A 205 -4.26 -18.37 5.44
C ALA A 205 -5.38 -19.38 5.12
N ALA A 206 -6.08 -19.90 6.13
CA ALA A 206 -7.22 -20.81 5.92
C ALA A 206 -8.42 -20.08 5.31
N LEU A 207 -8.76 -18.88 5.79
CA LEU A 207 -9.85 -18.05 5.25
C LEU A 207 -9.61 -17.65 3.78
N GLN A 208 -8.36 -17.38 3.39
CA GLN A 208 -8.04 -17.08 1.98
C GLN A 208 -8.33 -18.25 1.03
N ARG A 209 -8.27 -19.49 1.51
CA ARG A 209 -8.57 -20.68 0.72
C ARG A 209 -9.97 -21.23 0.96
N HIS A 210 -10.75 -20.58 1.83
CA HIS A 210 -12.07 -21.07 2.22
C HIS A 210 -13.11 -20.82 1.14
N GLY A 211 -13.98 -21.80 0.87
CA GLY A 211 -15.01 -21.70 -0.15
C GLY A 211 -16.03 -20.56 0.03
N ALA A 212 -16.19 -20.05 1.25
CA ALA A 212 -16.99 -18.86 1.52
C ALA A 212 -16.44 -17.59 0.86
N PHE A 213 -15.15 -17.52 0.56
CA PHE A 213 -14.50 -16.38 -0.11
C PHE A 213 -13.83 -16.78 -1.42
N PRO A 214 -14.59 -17.05 -2.48
CA PRO A 214 -14.05 -17.55 -3.76
C PRO A 214 -13.09 -16.56 -4.44
N ALA A 215 -13.20 -15.25 -4.14
CA ALA A 215 -12.28 -14.20 -4.56
C ALA A 215 -11.14 -13.97 -3.56
N GLN A 216 -10.97 -14.85 -2.57
CA GLN A 216 -10.13 -14.65 -1.39
C GLN A 216 -10.55 -13.41 -0.56
N CYS A 217 -10.01 -13.23 0.62
CA CYS A 217 -10.29 -12.05 1.46
C CYS A 217 -9.06 -11.61 2.26
N ASN A 218 -9.10 -10.40 2.75
CA ASN A 218 -8.23 -9.93 3.82
C ASN A 218 -8.88 -10.33 5.16
N ALA A 219 -8.17 -11.02 6.03
CA ALA A 219 -8.67 -11.45 7.33
C ALA A 219 -8.16 -10.52 8.44
N GLY A 220 -9.03 -9.71 9.01
CA GLY A 220 -8.76 -8.83 10.13
C GLY A 220 -9.12 -9.47 11.46
N PHE A 221 -8.21 -9.35 12.43
CA PHE A 221 -8.42 -9.78 13.83
C PHE A 221 -8.44 -8.53 14.69
N ALA A 222 -9.58 -8.21 15.26
CA ALA A 222 -9.82 -6.98 15.99
C ALA A 222 -10.09 -7.23 17.46
N GLN A 223 -9.34 -6.59 18.33
CA GLN A 223 -9.59 -6.53 19.78
C GLN A 223 -10.17 -5.15 20.10
N VAL A 224 -11.40 -5.15 20.63
CA VAL A 224 -12.06 -3.92 21.08
C VAL A 224 -11.57 -3.56 22.47
N LEU A 225 -10.93 -2.40 22.60
CA LEU A 225 -10.50 -1.87 23.91
C LEU A 225 -11.61 -1.04 24.55
N ASP A 226 -12.25 -0.18 23.76
CA ASP A 226 -13.43 0.61 24.12
C ASP A 226 -14.17 1.07 22.86
N ARG A 227 -15.19 1.93 23.01
CA ARG A 227 -16.00 2.40 21.89
C ARG A 227 -15.25 3.29 20.87
N GLY A 228 -14.11 3.82 21.25
CA GLY A 228 -13.26 4.70 20.42
C GLY A 228 -11.91 4.09 20.04
N ARG A 229 -11.57 2.89 20.52
CA ARG A 229 -10.25 2.30 20.30
C ARG A 229 -10.29 0.81 20.10
N ILE A 230 -9.57 0.35 19.06
CA ILE A 230 -9.35 -1.07 18.77
C ILE A 230 -7.86 -1.34 18.49
N ARG A 231 -7.43 -2.58 18.69
CA ARG A 231 -6.18 -3.12 18.14
C ARG A 231 -6.53 -4.02 16.97
N LEU A 232 -5.71 -4.02 15.91
CA LEU A 232 -5.98 -4.78 14.70
C LEU A 232 -4.70 -5.40 14.12
N ARG A 233 -4.79 -6.68 13.74
CA ARG A 233 -3.81 -7.35 12.88
C ARG A 233 -4.53 -7.86 11.65
N VAL A 234 -3.88 -7.78 10.48
CA VAL A 234 -4.49 -8.16 9.21
C VAL A 234 -3.60 -9.12 8.45
N TYR A 235 -4.19 -10.24 8.03
CA TYR A 235 -3.59 -11.15 7.06
C TYR A 235 -4.13 -10.79 5.67
N GLU A 236 -3.30 -10.15 4.86
CA GLU A 236 -3.71 -9.61 3.56
C GLU A 236 -3.67 -10.66 2.44
N ARG A 237 -4.59 -10.51 1.50
CA ARG A 237 -4.73 -11.38 0.34
C ARG A 237 -3.46 -11.38 -0.52
N GLY A 238 -2.87 -12.57 -0.71
CA GLY A 238 -1.67 -12.76 -1.54
C GLY A 238 -0.35 -12.28 -0.91
N VAL A 239 -0.39 -11.65 0.29
CA VAL A 239 0.80 -11.08 0.94
C VAL A 239 1.13 -11.78 2.26
N GLY A 240 0.10 -12.07 3.08
CA GLY A 240 0.27 -12.55 4.44
C GLY A 240 0.02 -11.47 5.48
N GLU A 241 0.53 -11.64 6.69
CA GLU A 241 0.40 -10.64 7.74
C GLU A 241 1.28 -9.41 7.45
N THR A 242 0.68 -8.20 7.50
CA THR A 242 1.33 -6.93 7.19
C THR A 242 1.32 -5.99 8.39
N LEU A 243 2.20 -4.98 8.35
CA LEU A 243 2.29 -3.99 9.43
C LEU A 243 1.09 -3.04 9.46
N ALA A 244 0.46 -2.76 8.31
CA ALA A 244 -0.72 -1.89 8.25
C ALA A 244 -1.53 -2.10 6.96
N CYS A 245 -2.82 -2.40 7.14
CA CYS A 245 -3.80 -2.48 6.07
C CYS A 245 -4.88 -1.41 6.25
N GLY A 246 -4.87 -0.36 5.44
CA GLY A 246 -5.82 0.75 5.55
C GLY A 246 -7.27 0.33 5.29
N SER A 247 -7.53 -0.45 4.22
CA SER A 247 -8.87 -0.98 3.95
C SER A 247 -9.31 -1.98 5.02
N GLY A 248 -8.37 -2.74 5.62
CA GLY A 248 -8.62 -3.63 6.75
C GLY A 248 -9.04 -2.87 8.01
N ALA A 249 -8.42 -1.71 8.28
CA ALA A 249 -8.82 -0.83 9.38
C ALA A 249 -10.24 -0.28 9.18
N CYS A 250 -10.55 0.20 7.97
CA CYS A 250 -11.91 0.64 7.61
C CYS A 250 -12.93 -0.49 7.74
N ALA A 251 -12.60 -1.69 7.26
CA ALA A 251 -13.45 -2.87 7.33
C ALA A 251 -13.74 -3.28 8.79
N ALA A 252 -12.70 -3.30 9.63
CA ALA A 252 -12.85 -3.63 11.05
C ALA A 252 -13.78 -2.63 11.76
N VAL A 253 -13.57 -1.33 11.56
CA VAL A 253 -14.43 -0.29 12.16
C VAL A 253 -15.87 -0.40 11.64
N ALA A 254 -16.08 -0.60 10.33
CA ALA A 254 -17.41 -0.74 9.74
C ALA A 254 -18.19 -1.93 10.31
N VAL A 255 -17.54 -3.11 10.40
CA VAL A 255 -18.15 -4.32 10.97
C VAL A 255 -18.47 -4.14 12.46
N LEU A 256 -17.54 -3.60 13.22
CA LEU A 256 -17.71 -3.40 14.66
C LEU A 256 -18.74 -2.32 14.97
N ALA A 257 -18.79 -1.23 14.21
CA ALA A 257 -19.80 -0.17 14.35
C ALA A 257 -21.21 -0.69 14.05
N ARG A 258 -21.37 -1.48 12.97
CA ARG A 258 -22.63 -2.14 12.65
C ARG A 258 -23.15 -3.03 13.77
N ARG A 259 -22.24 -3.63 14.55
CA ARG A 259 -22.55 -4.46 15.72
C ARG A 259 -22.68 -3.64 17.02
N GLY A 260 -22.58 -2.32 16.98
CA GLY A 260 -22.65 -1.43 18.14
C GLY A 260 -21.46 -1.54 19.11
N ARG A 261 -20.33 -2.12 18.65
CA ARG A 261 -19.12 -2.34 19.47
C ARG A 261 -18.26 -1.08 19.59
N VAL A 262 -18.24 -0.24 18.53
CA VAL A 262 -17.50 1.02 18.45
C VAL A 262 -18.39 2.13 17.91
N ASP A 263 -17.95 3.38 18.09
CA ASP A 263 -18.65 4.58 17.60
C ASP A 263 -17.87 5.19 16.42
N ALA A 264 -18.16 4.70 15.22
CA ALA A 264 -17.51 5.19 14.01
C ALA A 264 -17.82 6.68 13.71
N GLY A 265 -18.98 7.20 14.14
CA GLY A 265 -19.33 8.61 13.95
C GLY A 265 -18.44 9.56 14.76
N ALA A 266 -18.08 9.17 15.99
CA ALA A 266 -17.12 9.91 16.82
C ALA A 266 -15.66 9.72 16.38
N GLY A 267 -15.40 8.68 15.58
CA GLY A 267 -14.06 8.28 15.14
C GLY A 267 -13.40 7.26 16.07
N VAL A 268 -12.75 6.27 15.45
CA VAL A 268 -12.12 5.13 16.13
C VAL A 268 -10.62 5.12 15.83
N GLU A 269 -9.81 5.06 16.87
CA GLU A 269 -8.37 4.80 16.78
C GLU A 269 -8.14 3.31 16.57
N VAL A 270 -7.41 2.97 15.51
CA VAL A 270 -7.04 1.62 15.14
C VAL A 270 -5.53 1.47 15.29
N ALA A 271 -5.09 0.82 16.35
CA ALA A 271 -3.69 0.49 16.57
C ALA A 271 -3.32 -0.76 15.76
N LEU A 272 -2.42 -0.61 14.80
CA LEU A 272 -1.83 -1.66 13.96
C LEU A 272 -0.37 -1.89 14.36
N PRO A 273 0.27 -3.00 14.00
CA PRO A 273 1.69 -3.23 14.29
C PRO A 273 2.62 -2.11 13.79
N GLY A 274 2.29 -1.47 12.67
CA GLY A 274 3.11 -0.42 12.05
C GLY A 274 2.75 1.01 12.46
N GLY A 275 1.66 1.23 13.21
CA GLY A 275 1.22 2.57 13.64
C GLY A 275 -0.28 2.69 13.83
N THR A 276 -0.74 3.87 14.19
CA THR A 276 -2.15 4.14 14.46
C THR A 276 -2.81 4.87 13.29
N LEU A 277 -4.03 4.44 12.95
CA LEU A 277 -4.93 5.12 12.03
C LEU A 277 -6.17 5.57 12.79
N ARG A 278 -6.79 6.66 12.37
CA ARG A 278 -8.12 7.08 12.83
C ARG A 278 -9.12 6.86 11.71
N ILE A 279 -10.19 6.12 12.00
CA ILE A 279 -11.27 5.85 11.06
C ILE A 279 -12.53 6.53 11.56
N GLN A 280 -13.14 7.35 10.72
CA GLN A 280 -14.40 8.04 11.03
C GLN A 280 -15.41 7.82 9.92
N GLN A 281 -16.67 7.59 10.29
CA GLN A 281 -17.78 7.49 9.34
C GLN A 281 -18.58 8.78 9.34
N SER A 282 -18.70 9.42 8.19
CA SER A 282 -19.54 10.59 7.99
C SER A 282 -21.04 10.23 7.89
N ALA A 283 -21.91 11.23 7.97
CA ALA A 283 -23.37 11.02 7.96
C ALA A 283 -23.89 10.39 6.65
N ASP A 284 -23.19 10.58 5.53
CA ASP A 284 -23.47 9.96 4.23
C ASP A 284 -22.92 8.52 4.11
N GLY A 285 -22.31 8.00 5.19
CA GLY A 285 -21.80 6.64 5.26
C GLY A 285 -20.38 6.45 4.75
N VAL A 286 -19.73 7.48 4.24
CA VAL A 286 -18.35 7.41 3.77
C VAL A 286 -17.40 7.22 4.95
N LEU A 287 -16.46 6.28 4.82
CA LEU A 287 -15.38 6.11 5.78
C LEU A 287 -14.19 7.00 5.37
N HIS A 288 -13.72 7.76 6.34
CA HIS A 288 -12.54 8.61 6.25
C HIS A 288 -11.42 7.97 7.07
N MET A 289 -10.25 7.82 6.47
CA MET A 289 -9.09 7.25 7.11
C MET A 289 -8.00 8.31 7.25
N ALA A 290 -7.70 8.70 8.47
CA ALA A 290 -6.63 9.62 8.80
C ALA A 290 -5.41 8.87 9.37
N GLY A 291 -4.21 9.37 9.09
CA GLY A 291 -2.99 8.81 9.63
C GLY A 291 -1.73 9.48 9.07
N PRO A 292 -0.57 9.07 9.57
CA PRO A 292 0.71 9.66 9.18
C PRO A 292 1.13 9.24 7.77
N ALA A 293 1.98 10.09 7.18
CA ALA A 293 2.82 9.77 6.04
C ALA A 293 4.20 10.37 6.30
N ALA A 294 5.24 9.54 6.25
CA ALA A 294 6.58 9.95 6.60
C ALA A 294 7.56 9.76 5.44
N PHE A 295 8.41 10.75 5.23
CA PHE A 295 9.59 10.64 4.38
C PHE A 295 10.70 9.95 5.16
N VAL A 296 11.40 9.02 4.52
CA VAL A 296 12.53 8.30 5.12
C VAL A 296 13.84 8.82 4.54
N TYR A 297 13.99 8.76 3.21
CA TYR A 297 15.12 9.31 2.47
C TYR A 297 14.77 9.50 1.00
N GLU A 298 15.64 10.19 0.27
CA GLU A 298 15.56 10.38 -1.18
C GLU A 298 16.83 9.88 -1.83
N GLY A 299 16.74 9.51 -3.09
CA GLY A 299 17.87 8.99 -3.81
C GLY A 299 17.64 8.91 -5.32
N GLU A 300 18.62 8.34 -5.98
CA GLU A 300 18.62 8.06 -7.41
C GLU A 300 18.93 6.58 -7.64
N PHE A 301 18.07 5.92 -8.38
CA PHE A 301 18.22 4.50 -8.72
C PHE A 301 18.82 4.39 -10.12
N THR A 302 20.00 3.82 -10.22
CA THR A 302 20.86 3.81 -11.43
C THR A 302 20.95 2.45 -12.11
N ALA A 303 20.12 1.44 -11.75
CA ALA A 303 20.18 0.10 -12.34
C ALA A 303 19.30 -0.06 -13.57
#